data_064e01373355175078a21f59dfe065ba
#
_entry.id   064e01373355175078a21f59dfe065ba
#
_cell.length_a   1.000
_cell.length_b   1.000
_cell.length_c   1.000
_cell.angle_alpha   90.00
_cell.angle_beta   90.00
_cell.angle_gamma   90.00
#
_symmetry.space_group_name_H-M   'P 1'
#
loop_
_entity.id
_entity.type
_entity.pdbx_description
1 polymer ?
#
loop_
_entity_poly.entity_id
_entity_poly.type
_entity_poly.pdbx_seq_one_letter_code
_entity_poly.pdbx_strand_id
1 'polypeptide(L)'
;MPKLETWVAFGSLGMGIMFIALMLSFFNFLIGPKGTGPDVYVDPTGVVIQLISIAGAPSIILAGTVFGLRKSYGSINAAIILIMTGIILIVGMIIASWILIPKIEQQFNIGGFDVIPYIFIVAGIAIAVLGSYLLRKSKNYKKLKDEIH
;
A
#
# COMPACT_ATOMS: atom_id res chain seq x y z
N MET A 1 10.90 0.54 24.44
CA MET A 1 10.43 -0.55 23.55
C MET A 1 9.35 -0.04 22.62
N PRO A 2 9.40 -0.41 21.33
CA PRO A 2 8.29 -0.08 20.43
C PRO A 2 7.02 -0.80 20.87
N LYS A 3 5.91 -0.14 20.74
CA LYS A 3 4.60 -0.72 21.02
C LYS A 3 4.22 -1.73 19.93
N LEU A 4 3.31 -2.65 20.26
CA LEU A 4 2.80 -3.62 19.29
C LEU A 4 2.29 -2.94 18.01
N GLU A 5 1.57 -1.83 18.15
CA GLU A 5 1.05 -1.08 17.00
C GLU A 5 2.15 -0.61 16.06
N THR A 6 3.33 -0.25 16.58
CA THR A 6 4.49 0.14 15.76
C THR A 6 5.00 -1.04 14.94
N TRP A 7 5.10 -2.22 15.56
CA TRP A 7 5.51 -3.43 14.85
C TRP A 7 4.51 -3.83 13.77
N VAL A 8 3.21 -3.72 14.07
CA VAL A 8 2.17 -3.99 13.06
C VAL A 8 2.24 -2.98 11.93
N ALA A 9 2.50 -1.71 12.24
CA ALA A 9 2.68 -0.68 11.22
C ALA A 9 3.87 -0.98 10.31
N PHE A 10 4.99 -1.46 10.85
CA PHE A 10 6.12 -1.90 10.05
C PHE A 10 5.73 -3.08 9.15
N GLY A 11 4.91 -4.00 9.66
CA GLY A 11 4.38 -5.09 8.84
C GLY A 11 3.55 -4.59 7.67
N SER A 12 2.68 -3.63 7.92
CA SER A 12 1.87 -2.99 6.87
C SER A 12 2.77 -2.32 5.83
N LEU A 13 3.77 -1.57 6.27
CA LEU A 13 4.73 -0.90 5.37
C LEU A 13 5.49 -1.93 4.53
N GLY A 14 6.01 -2.97 5.15
CA GLY A 14 6.75 -4.03 4.44
C GLY A 14 5.89 -4.73 3.40
N MET A 15 4.66 -5.07 3.75
CA MET A 15 3.72 -5.68 2.80
C MET A 15 3.35 -4.72 1.67
N GLY A 16 3.19 -3.43 1.97
CA GLY A 16 2.92 -2.41 0.95
C GLY A 16 4.07 -2.27 -0.04
N ILE A 17 5.30 -2.22 0.46
CA ILE A 17 6.50 -2.16 -0.39
C ILE A 17 6.59 -3.42 -1.25
N MET A 18 6.39 -4.59 -0.66
CA MET A 18 6.41 -5.84 -1.39
C MET A 18 5.33 -5.87 -2.48
N PHE A 19 4.12 -5.45 -2.14
CA PHE A 19 3.02 -5.40 -3.10
C PHE A 19 3.34 -4.52 -4.30
N ILE A 20 3.82 -3.29 -4.04
CA ILE A 20 4.17 -2.36 -5.11
C ILE A 20 5.31 -2.92 -5.96
N ALA A 21 6.35 -3.46 -5.34
CA ALA A 21 7.47 -4.05 -6.06
C ALA A 21 7.03 -5.19 -6.96
N LEU A 22 6.20 -6.09 -6.44
CA LEU A 22 5.69 -7.24 -7.20
C LEU A 22 4.76 -6.80 -8.33
N MET A 23 3.87 -5.85 -8.08
CA MET A 23 2.95 -5.35 -9.10
C MET A 23 3.67 -4.63 -10.23
N LEU A 24 4.60 -3.76 -9.90
CA LEU A 24 5.39 -3.06 -10.92
C LEU A 24 6.24 -4.04 -11.74
N SER A 25 6.86 -5.01 -11.08
CA SER A 25 7.65 -6.04 -11.74
C SER A 25 6.78 -6.88 -12.67
N PHE A 26 5.58 -7.24 -12.22
CA PHE A 26 4.66 -8.05 -13.03
C PHE A 26 4.14 -7.27 -14.24
N PHE A 27 3.78 -6.00 -14.06
CA PHE A 27 3.35 -5.17 -15.20
C PHE A 27 4.49 -4.99 -16.20
N ASN A 28 5.71 -4.78 -15.73
CA ASN A 28 6.87 -4.71 -16.61
C ASN A 28 7.10 -6.03 -17.36
N PHE A 29 6.88 -7.16 -16.69
CA PHE A 29 6.95 -8.49 -17.31
C PHE A 29 5.90 -8.63 -18.43
N LEU A 30 4.67 -8.13 -18.19
CA LEU A 30 3.60 -8.18 -19.19
C LEU A 30 3.89 -7.33 -20.43
N ILE A 31 4.66 -6.24 -20.26
CA ILE A 31 5.09 -5.43 -21.41
C ILE A 31 6.04 -6.23 -22.29
N GLY A 32 6.94 -7.00 -21.68
CA GLY A 32 7.93 -7.83 -22.37
C GLY A 32 9.13 -7.04 -22.87
N PRO A 33 10.21 -7.76 -23.25
CA PRO A 33 11.47 -7.12 -23.67
C PRO A 33 11.34 -6.24 -24.92
N LYS A 34 10.42 -6.60 -25.83
CA LYS A 34 10.20 -5.91 -27.09
C LYS A 34 8.92 -5.09 -27.12
N GLY A 35 8.24 -4.98 -26.00
CA GLY A 35 6.93 -4.30 -25.91
C GLY A 35 5.77 -5.10 -26.50
N THR A 36 6.00 -6.34 -26.89
CA THR A 36 4.99 -7.22 -27.55
C THR A 36 4.42 -8.27 -26.62
N GLY A 37 4.72 -8.18 -25.33
CA GLY A 37 4.26 -9.11 -24.32
C GLY A 37 5.32 -10.10 -23.87
N PRO A 38 5.00 -10.93 -22.87
CA PRO A 38 5.95 -11.92 -22.35
C PRO A 38 6.12 -13.08 -23.32
N ASP A 39 7.32 -13.68 -23.31
CA ASP A 39 7.64 -14.84 -24.13
C ASP A 39 7.06 -16.14 -23.59
N VAL A 40 6.52 -16.12 -22.38
CA VAL A 40 6.00 -17.31 -21.68
C VAL A 40 4.51 -17.11 -21.43
N TYR A 41 3.74 -18.21 -21.53
CA TYR A 41 2.31 -18.16 -21.22
C TYR A 41 2.10 -17.80 -19.75
N VAL A 42 1.24 -16.83 -19.51
CA VAL A 42 0.90 -16.37 -18.16
C VAL A 42 -0.59 -16.07 -18.12
N ASP A 43 -1.23 -16.37 -16.98
CA ASP A 43 -2.59 -15.94 -16.68
C ASP A 43 -2.51 -14.64 -15.88
N PRO A 44 -2.67 -13.47 -16.52
CA PRO A 44 -2.50 -12.20 -15.80
C PRO A 44 -3.50 -12.03 -14.65
N THR A 45 -4.73 -12.47 -14.83
CA THR A 45 -5.76 -12.37 -13.78
C THR A 45 -5.37 -13.16 -12.55
N GLY A 46 -4.94 -14.42 -12.74
CA GLY A 46 -4.55 -15.28 -11.63
C GLY A 46 -3.39 -14.73 -10.84
N VAL A 47 -2.37 -14.22 -11.54
CA VAL A 47 -1.18 -13.66 -10.87
C VAL A 47 -1.55 -12.41 -10.09
N VAL A 48 -2.33 -11.50 -10.67
CA VAL A 48 -2.74 -10.26 -9.98
C VAL A 48 -3.56 -10.57 -8.73
N ILE A 49 -4.49 -11.52 -8.82
CA ILE A 49 -5.27 -11.95 -7.66
C ILE A 49 -4.36 -12.50 -6.57
N GLN A 50 -3.35 -13.30 -6.94
CA GLN A 50 -2.38 -13.83 -5.98
C GLN A 50 -1.58 -12.72 -5.31
N LEU A 51 -1.10 -11.73 -6.07
CA LEU A 51 -0.33 -10.63 -5.52
C LEU A 51 -1.16 -9.79 -4.55
N ILE A 52 -2.42 -9.51 -4.90
CA ILE A 52 -3.33 -8.79 -4.02
C ILE A 52 -3.56 -9.59 -2.73
N SER A 53 -3.78 -10.89 -2.84
CA SER A 53 -4.04 -11.75 -1.68
C SER A 53 -2.83 -11.90 -0.77
N ILE A 54 -1.63 -11.95 -1.34
CA ILE A 54 -0.39 -12.20 -0.57
C ILE A 54 0.12 -10.93 0.09
N ALA A 55 0.02 -9.80 -0.57
CA ALA A 55 0.67 -8.58 -0.10
C ALA A 55 -0.27 -7.38 0.01
N GLY A 56 -1.10 -7.12 -1.00
CA GLY A 56 -1.95 -5.93 -1.02
C GLY A 56 -3.00 -5.92 0.07
N ALA A 57 -3.80 -6.96 0.16
CA ALA A 57 -4.81 -7.09 1.21
C ALA A 57 -4.18 -7.16 2.61
N PRO A 58 -3.12 -7.96 2.85
CA PRO A 58 -2.46 -7.94 4.15
C PRO A 58 -1.94 -6.57 4.56
N SER A 59 -1.40 -5.77 3.63
CA SER A 59 -0.94 -4.41 3.95
C SER A 59 -2.09 -3.56 4.48
N ILE A 60 -3.24 -3.60 3.82
CA ILE A 60 -4.42 -2.82 4.20
C ILE A 60 -4.99 -3.31 5.53
N ILE A 61 -5.07 -4.63 5.70
CA ILE A 61 -5.57 -5.24 6.94
C ILE A 61 -4.68 -4.86 8.13
N LEU A 62 -3.37 -4.92 7.96
CA LEU A 62 -2.44 -4.53 9.02
C LEU A 62 -2.56 -3.04 9.34
N ALA A 63 -2.76 -2.19 8.34
CA ALA A 63 -2.98 -0.76 8.58
C ALA A 63 -4.25 -0.53 9.41
N GLY A 64 -5.34 -1.23 9.08
CA GLY A 64 -6.57 -1.19 9.88
C GLY A 64 -6.36 -1.72 11.29
N THR A 65 -5.55 -2.76 11.44
CA THR A 65 -5.21 -3.33 12.74
C THR A 65 -4.45 -2.32 13.60
N VAL A 66 -3.53 -1.56 13.02
CA VAL A 66 -2.83 -0.49 13.75
C VAL A 66 -3.83 0.52 14.30
N PHE A 67 -4.80 0.91 13.49
CA PHE A 67 -5.85 1.83 13.95
C PHE A 67 -6.67 1.23 15.09
N GLY A 68 -7.01 -0.07 14.98
CA GLY A 68 -7.76 -0.78 16.00
C GLY A 68 -6.97 -1.00 17.30
N LEU A 69 -5.66 -1.21 17.20
CA LEU A 69 -4.79 -1.42 18.36
C LEU A 69 -4.44 -0.12 19.07
N ARG A 70 -4.75 1.03 18.47
CA ARG A 70 -4.47 2.30 19.12
C ARG A 70 -5.20 2.31 20.48
N LYS A 71 -4.44 2.37 21.54
CA LYS A 71 -5.00 2.72 22.84
C LYS A 71 -5.27 4.22 22.79
N SER A 72 -5.83 4.78 23.83
CA SER A 72 -6.26 6.19 23.87
C SER A 72 -5.27 7.18 23.21
N TYR A 73 -4.03 6.80 22.99
CA TYR A 73 -2.96 7.75 22.67
C TYR A 73 -2.22 7.47 21.37
N GLY A 74 -2.23 6.25 20.88
CA GLY A 74 -1.48 5.88 19.70
C GLY A 74 0.03 6.07 19.82
N SER A 75 0.76 5.68 18.80
CA SER A 75 2.19 5.90 18.69
C SER A 75 2.46 6.87 17.55
N ILE A 76 3.28 7.90 17.80
CA ILE A 76 3.72 8.82 16.75
C ILE A 76 4.46 8.05 15.67
N ASN A 77 5.30 7.09 16.05
CA ASN A 77 6.04 6.28 15.10
C ASN A 77 5.12 5.45 14.21
N ALA A 78 4.11 4.80 14.80
CA ALA A 78 3.14 4.04 14.03
C ALA A 78 2.37 4.92 13.05
N ALA A 79 1.98 6.13 13.49
CA ALA A 79 1.26 7.08 12.64
C ALA A 79 2.11 7.50 11.43
N ILE A 80 3.38 7.80 11.65
CA ILE A 80 4.31 8.18 10.57
C ILE A 80 4.48 7.02 9.59
N ILE A 81 4.63 5.80 10.10
CA ILE A 81 4.79 4.61 9.26
C ILE A 81 3.55 4.38 8.40
N LEU A 82 2.34 4.58 8.96
CA LEU A 82 1.11 4.47 8.17
C LEU A 82 1.04 5.51 7.06
N ILE A 83 1.44 6.75 7.34
CA ILE A 83 1.49 7.79 6.32
C ILE A 83 2.43 7.38 5.20
N MET A 84 3.60 6.83 5.54
CA MET A 84 4.57 6.34 4.55
C MET A 84 3.98 5.20 3.72
N THR A 85 3.27 4.27 4.35
CA THR A 85 2.59 3.17 3.65
C THR A 85 1.59 3.70 2.64
N GLY A 86 0.75 4.65 3.05
CA GLY A 86 -0.24 5.27 2.17
C GLY A 86 0.41 5.96 0.97
N ILE A 87 1.46 6.72 1.21
CA ILE A 87 2.19 7.42 0.14
C ILE A 87 2.81 6.42 -0.84
N ILE A 88 3.41 5.35 -0.36
CA ILE A 88 4.02 4.33 -1.20
C ILE A 88 2.96 3.68 -2.10
N LEU A 89 1.80 3.32 -1.55
CA LEU A 89 0.72 2.76 -2.34
C LEU A 89 0.24 3.73 -3.41
N ILE A 90 0.05 5.00 -3.06
CA ILE A 90 -0.41 6.02 -4.00
C ILE A 90 0.59 6.21 -5.14
N VAL A 91 1.86 6.44 -4.81
CA VAL A 91 2.90 6.70 -5.80
C VAL A 91 3.12 5.48 -6.70
N GLY A 92 3.18 4.29 -6.09
CA GLY A 92 3.38 3.05 -6.85
C GLY A 92 2.25 2.80 -7.83
N MET A 93 1.00 3.02 -7.42
CA MET A 93 -0.14 2.81 -8.30
C MET A 93 -0.28 3.87 -9.37
N ILE A 94 0.13 5.12 -9.10
CA ILE A 94 0.19 6.15 -10.13
C ILE A 94 1.20 5.75 -11.22
N ILE A 95 2.37 5.28 -10.82
CA ILE A 95 3.38 4.80 -11.77
C ILE A 95 2.81 3.64 -12.61
N ALA A 96 2.16 2.68 -11.95
CA ALA A 96 1.56 1.55 -12.65
C ALA A 96 0.50 2.01 -13.66
N SER A 97 -0.40 2.87 -13.23
CA SER A 97 -1.54 3.29 -14.04
C SER A 97 -1.12 4.14 -15.26
N TRP A 98 -0.15 5.04 -15.07
CA TRP A 98 0.18 6.02 -16.10
C TRP A 98 1.35 5.61 -17.00
N ILE A 99 2.25 4.77 -16.49
CA ILE A 99 3.47 4.43 -17.21
C ILE A 99 3.44 2.99 -17.72
N LEU A 100 3.06 2.04 -16.89
CA LEU A 100 3.18 0.62 -17.22
C LEU A 100 1.95 0.06 -17.92
N ILE A 101 0.75 0.27 -17.37
CA ILE A 101 -0.47 -0.32 -17.92
C ILE A 101 -0.71 0.10 -19.38
N PRO A 102 -0.53 1.38 -19.78
CA PRO A 102 -0.73 1.75 -21.18
C PRO A 102 0.22 1.07 -22.16
N LYS A 103 1.36 0.55 -21.69
CA LYS A 103 2.35 -0.15 -22.52
C LYS A 103 2.07 -1.65 -22.66
N ILE A 104 1.13 -2.19 -21.87
CA ILE A 104 0.76 -3.60 -21.95
C ILE A 104 -0.09 -3.81 -23.20
N GLU A 105 0.23 -4.82 -24.01
CA GLU A 105 -0.58 -5.16 -25.17
C GLU A 105 -1.99 -5.56 -24.76
N GLN A 106 -2.97 -5.24 -25.64
CA GLN A 106 -4.37 -5.49 -25.34
C GLN A 106 -4.68 -6.94 -25.01
N GLN A 107 -3.99 -7.89 -25.64
CA GLN A 107 -4.21 -9.31 -25.38
C GLN A 107 -3.86 -9.72 -23.95
N PHE A 108 -2.98 -8.96 -23.27
CA PHE A 108 -2.60 -9.21 -21.89
C PHE A 108 -3.24 -8.20 -20.92
N ASN A 109 -3.92 -7.19 -21.44
CA ASN A 109 -4.58 -6.16 -20.66
C ASN A 109 -6.00 -6.58 -20.37
N ILE A 110 -6.24 -7.04 -19.16
CA ILE A 110 -7.56 -7.48 -18.72
C ILE A 110 -8.38 -6.24 -18.30
N GLY A 111 -9.68 -6.28 -18.52
CA GLY A 111 -10.57 -5.15 -18.24
C GLY A 111 -10.58 -4.65 -16.81
N GLY A 112 -10.01 -5.40 -15.85
CA GLY A 112 -9.88 -4.97 -14.48
C GLY A 112 -8.61 -4.19 -14.17
N PHE A 113 -7.62 -4.20 -15.06
CA PHE A 113 -6.32 -3.57 -14.81
C PHE A 113 -6.42 -2.06 -14.63
N ASP A 114 -7.33 -1.42 -15.33
CA ASP A 114 -7.52 0.03 -15.22
C ASP A 114 -8.12 0.42 -13.87
N VAL A 115 -8.87 -0.47 -13.24
CA VAL A 115 -9.58 -0.22 -11.99
C VAL A 115 -8.70 -0.51 -10.75
N ILE A 116 -7.86 -1.54 -10.82
CA ILE A 116 -7.05 -1.98 -9.68
C ILE A 116 -6.17 -0.86 -9.10
N PRO A 117 -5.41 -0.08 -9.91
CA PRO A 117 -4.62 1.01 -9.36
C PRO A 117 -5.48 2.05 -8.62
N TYR A 118 -6.65 2.37 -9.14
CA TYR A 118 -7.53 3.35 -8.49
C TYR A 118 -8.03 2.85 -7.14
N ILE A 119 -8.35 1.56 -7.02
CA ILE A 119 -8.77 0.96 -5.75
C ILE A 119 -7.65 1.12 -4.72
N PHE A 120 -6.41 0.82 -5.08
CA PHE A 120 -5.28 0.92 -4.16
C PHE A 120 -4.84 2.36 -3.91
N ILE A 121 -5.06 3.28 -4.85
CA ILE A 121 -4.86 4.71 -4.61
C ILE A 121 -5.84 5.19 -3.54
N VAL A 122 -7.11 4.82 -3.64
CA VAL A 122 -8.12 5.16 -2.62
C VAL A 122 -7.74 4.55 -1.27
N ALA A 123 -7.33 3.30 -1.27
CA ALA A 123 -6.87 2.64 -0.03
C ALA A 123 -5.66 3.36 0.56
N GLY A 124 -4.70 3.77 -0.27
CA GLY A 124 -3.52 4.53 0.16
C GLY A 124 -3.90 5.88 0.76
N ILE A 125 -4.83 6.59 0.13
CA ILE A 125 -5.36 7.86 0.67
C ILE A 125 -6.00 7.61 2.03
N ALA A 126 -6.83 6.57 2.16
CA ALA A 126 -7.47 6.23 3.43
C ALA A 126 -6.44 5.94 4.51
N ILE A 127 -5.41 5.15 4.20
CA ILE A 127 -4.33 4.83 5.14
C ILE A 127 -3.57 6.09 5.55
N ALA A 128 -3.26 6.97 4.61
CA ALA A 128 -2.56 8.23 4.89
C ALA A 128 -3.41 9.15 5.78
N VAL A 129 -4.71 9.21 5.54
CA VAL A 129 -5.64 9.99 6.37
C VAL A 129 -5.70 9.41 7.79
N LEU A 130 -5.80 8.08 7.92
CA LEU A 130 -5.78 7.45 9.23
C LEU A 130 -4.47 7.72 9.96
N GLY A 131 -3.34 7.63 9.27
CA GLY A 131 -2.04 7.94 9.84
C GLY A 131 -1.94 9.39 10.29
N SER A 132 -2.42 10.32 9.49
CA SER A 132 -2.44 11.75 9.82
C SER A 132 -3.32 12.03 11.04
N TYR A 133 -4.48 11.39 11.11
CA TYR A 133 -5.38 11.50 12.27
C TYR A 133 -4.70 11.00 13.53
N LEU A 134 -4.08 9.82 13.47
CA LEU A 134 -3.37 9.26 14.61
C LEU A 134 -2.19 10.11 15.04
N LEU A 135 -1.47 10.69 14.07
CA LEU A 135 -0.33 11.56 14.37
C LEU A 135 -0.78 12.80 15.12
N ARG A 136 -1.84 13.45 14.64
CA ARG A 136 -2.42 14.64 15.29
C ARG A 136 -2.86 14.31 16.71
N LYS A 137 -3.56 13.21 16.88
CA LYS A 137 -4.07 12.78 18.18
C LYS A 137 -2.94 12.46 19.15
N SER A 138 -1.91 11.77 18.68
CA SER A 138 -0.73 11.43 19.50
C SER A 138 0.05 12.67 19.92
N LYS A 139 0.21 13.63 19.03
CA LYS A 139 0.89 14.90 19.34
C LYS A 139 0.11 15.72 20.37
N ASN A 140 -1.21 15.80 20.22
CA ASN A 140 -2.06 16.52 21.16
C ASN A 140 -2.00 15.89 22.55
N TYR A 141 -2.03 14.57 22.62
CA TYR A 141 -1.91 13.86 23.89
C TYR A 141 -0.57 14.13 24.57
N LYS A 142 0.51 14.08 23.81
CA LYS A 142 1.85 14.33 24.32
C LYS A 142 1.96 15.76 24.88
N LYS A 143 1.41 16.73 24.15
CA LYS A 143 1.39 18.13 24.57
C LYS A 143 0.62 18.30 25.88
N LEU A 144 -0.56 17.71 25.99
CA LEU A 144 -1.36 17.77 27.22
C LEU A 144 -0.64 17.13 28.40
N LYS A 145 0.03 16.01 28.18
CA LYS A 145 0.80 15.32 29.20
C LYS A 145 1.95 16.19 29.73
N ASP A 146 2.63 16.90 28.82
CA ASP A 146 3.72 17.81 29.20
C ASP A 146 3.21 19.03 29.97
N GLU A 147 2.01 19.54 29.66
CA GLU A 147 1.40 20.65 30.36
C GLU A 147 0.96 20.29 31.79
N ILE A 148 0.59 19.04 32.02
CA ILE A 148 0.17 18.57 33.32
C ILE A 148 1.34 18.38 34.28
N HIS A 149 2.51 18.10 33.75
CA HIS A 149 3.75 17.92 34.51
C HIS A 149 4.59 19.18 34.49
#